data_e30f17d394ffe0b8f228135c7d14df19
#
_entry.id   e30f17d394ffe0b8f228135c7d14df19
#
_cell.length_a   1.000
_cell.length_b   1.000
_cell.length_c   1.000
_cell.angle_alpha   90.00
_cell.angle_beta   90.00
_cell.angle_gamma   90.00
#
_symmetry.space_group_name_H-M   'P 1'
#
loop_
_entity.id
_entity.type
_entity.pdbx_description
1 polymer ?
#
loop_
_entity_poly.entity_id
_entity_poly.type
_entity_poly.pdbx_seq_one_letter_code
_entity_poly.pdbx_strand_id
1 'polypeptide(L)'
;VKELMLSKPIVAANETLHVLEIREPTYDEVEQFGIPFSYNESGEMKLDSRVTLKYIPVLAAIPRSSAAKLALKDVFMASMTIVGFFTGSEAGESSGSDSTTPPTSGA
;
A
#
# COMPACT_ATOMS: atom_id res chain seq x y z
N VAL A 1 7.20 3.22 -7.20
CA VAL A 1 7.34 3.65 -5.80
C VAL A 1 6.35 4.75 -5.50
N LYS A 2 5.60 4.61 -4.45
CA LYS A 2 4.65 5.63 -4.02
C LYS A 2 5.15 6.29 -2.76
N GLU A 3 5.00 7.60 -2.70
CA GLU A 3 5.37 8.36 -1.51
C GLU A 3 4.13 8.65 -0.70
N LEU A 4 4.18 8.32 0.58
CA LEU A 4 3.09 8.58 1.49
C LEU A 4 3.57 9.59 2.53
N MET A 5 2.91 10.76 2.56
CA MET A 5 3.21 11.77 3.58
C MET A 5 2.63 11.31 4.89
N LEU A 6 3.48 11.22 5.90
CA LEU A 6 3.04 10.75 7.22
C LEU A 6 2.37 11.88 7.98
N SER A 7 1.27 11.57 8.64
CA SER A 7 0.60 12.52 9.51
C SER A 7 1.39 12.69 10.81
N LYS A 8 2.19 11.69 11.16
CA LYS A 8 3.02 11.72 12.35
C LYS A 8 4.37 11.10 11.99
N PRO A 9 5.49 11.77 12.25
CA PRO A 9 6.78 11.20 11.89
C PRO A 9 7.12 10.00 12.73
N ILE A 10 7.97 9.13 12.19
CA ILE A 10 8.47 7.97 12.92
C ILE A 10 9.98 7.96 12.82
N VAL A 11 10.63 7.18 13.69
CA VAL A 11 12.07 7.01 13.65
C VAL A 11 12.38 5.61 13.14
N ALA A 12 13.22 5.53 12.14
CA ALA A 12 13.67 4.26 11.58
C ALA A 12 15.16 4.37 11.32
N ALA A 13 15.94 3.42 11.83
CA ALA A 13 17.39 3.42 11.65
C ALA A 13 18.02 4.75 12.06
N ASN A 14 17.61 5.27 13.19
CA ASN A 14 18.11 6.53 13.77
C ASN A 14 17.80 7.77 12.93
N GLU A 15 16.83 7.65 12.05
CA GLU A 15 16.45 8.73 11.17
C GLU A 15 14.98 9.03 11.34
N THR A 16 14.61 10.30 11.43
CA THR A 16 13.22 10.70 11.51
C THR A 16 12.64 10.76 10.11
N LEU A 17 11.57 10.02 9.88
CA LEU A 17 10.92 9.96 8.58
C LEU A 17 9.61 10.71 8.63
N HIS A 18 9.39 11.57 7.65
CA HIS A 18 8.13 12.28 7.45
C HIS A 18 7.38 11.75 6.24
N VAL A 19 8.05 10.92 5.45
CA VAL A 19 7.50 10.34 4.23
C VAL A 19 7.90 8.87 4.19
N LEU A 20 6.98 8.02 3.80
CA LEU A 20 7.31 6.63 3.51
C LEU A 20 7.35 6.43 2.01
N GLU A 21 8.39 5.79 1.53
CA GLU A 21 8.45 5.39 0.13
C GLU A 21 8.09 3.92 0.06
N ILE A 22 6.96 3.61 -0.54
CA ILE A 22 6.43 2.26 -0.59
C ILE A 22 6.60 1.73 -2.00
N ARG A 23 7.43 0.71 -2.16
CA ARG A 23 7.68 0.12 -3.47
C ARG A 23 6.66 -0.96 -3.77
N GLU A 24 6.57 -1.30 -5.03
CA GLU A 24 5.68 -2.36 -5.48
C GLU A 24 6.19 -3.72 -4.98
N PRO A 25 5.30 -4.63 -4.57
CA PRO A 25 5.75 -5.95 -4.14
C PRO A 25 6.24 -6.79 -5.32
N THR A 26 7.15 -7.71 -5.02
CA THR A 26 7.65 -8.64 -6.01
C THR A 26 6.80 -9.91 -6.00
N TYR A 27 6.95 -10.72 -7.04
CA TYR A 27 6.26 -12.01 -7.11
C TYR A 27 6.57 -12.88 -5.89
N ASP A 28 7.85 -12.92 -5.50
CA ASP A 28 8.26 -13.73 -4.36
C ASP A 28 7.58 -13.27 -3.08
N GLU A 29 7.41 -11.98 -2.93
CA GLU A 29 6.74 -11.43 -1.75
C GLU A 29 5.25 -11.75 -1.76
N VAL A 30 4.63 -11.72 -2.92
CA VAL A 30 3.23 -12.09 -3.05
C VAL A 30 3.05 -13.57 -2.74
N GLU A 31 3.97 -14.40 -3.18
CA GLU A 31 3.93 -15.82 -2.88
C GLU A 31 4.05 -16.08 -1.37
N GLN A 32 4.91 -15.32 -0.72
CA GLN A 32 5.18 -15.48 0.70
C GLN A 32 4.05 -14.90 1.58
N PHE A 33 3.55 -13.73 1.24
CA PHE A 33 2.59 -13.01 2.08
C PHE A 33 1.15 -13.14 1.61
N GLY A 34 0.94 -13.33 0.32
CA GLY A 34 -0.40 -13.43 -0.25
C GLY A 34 -0.93 -12.12 -0.78
N ILE A 35 -2.15 -12.17 -1.25
CA ILE A 35 -2.84 -11.01 -1.80
C ILE A 35 -3.61 -10.34 -0.66
N PRO A 36 -3.52 -9.01 -0.51
CA PRO A 36 -4.06 -8.33 0.67
C PRO A 36 -5.56 -8.06 0.62
N PHE A 37 -6.28 -8.71 -0.25
CA PHE A 37 -7.73 -8.55 -0.33
C PHE A 37 -8.35 -9.77 -0.97
N SER A 38 -9.67 -9.88 -0.82
CA SER A 38 -10.45 -10.91 -1.49
C SER A 38 -11.80 -10.31 -1.83
N TYR A 39 -12.59 -11.02 -2.64
CA TYR A 39 -13.93 -10.60 -2.97
C TYR A 39 -14.92 -11.58 -2.36
N ASN A 40 -16.01 -11.06 -1.80
CA ASN A 40 -17.04 -11.93 -1.27
C ASN A 40 -18.01 -12.33 -2.39
N GLU A 41 -19.03 -13.08 -2.06
CA GLU A 41 -19.97 -13.58 -3.04
C GLU A 41 -20.74 -12.47 -3.74
N SER A 42 -20.89 -11.34 -3.08
CA SER A 42 -21.57 -10.19 -3.67
C SER A 42 -20.66 -9.35 -4.56
N GLY A 43 -19.39 -9.73 -4.67
CA GLY A 43 -18.44 -8.98 -5.48
C GLY A 43 -17.79 -7.81 -4.74
N GLU A 44 -18.00 -7.72 -3.44
CA GLU A 44 -17.39 -6.64 -2.65
C GLU A 44 -15.99 -7.02 -2.22
N MET A 45 -15.07 -6.07 -2.31
CA MET A 45 -13.69 -6.29 -1.90
C MET A 45 -13.57 -6.23 -0.40
N LYS A 46 -12.88 -7.21 0.16
CA LYS A 46 -12.59 -7.22 1.60
C LYS A 46 -11.09 -7.11 1.78
N LEU A 47 -10.66 -6.10 2.49
CA LEU A 47 -9.26 -5.89 2.78
C LEU A 47 -8.79 -6.89 3.82
N ASP A 48 -7.63 -7.48 3.58
CA ASP A 48 -7.01 -8.35 4.56
C ASP A 48 -5.89 -7.58 5.24
N SER A 49 -6.21 -7.00 6.38
CA SER A 49 -5.26 -6.15 7.08
C SER A 49 -4.06 -6.92 7.63
N ARG A 50 -4.22 -8.20 7.91
CA ARG A 50 -3.08 -8.99 8.37
C ARG A 50 -2.01 -9.08 7.30
N VAL A 51 -2.42 -9.13 6.06
CA VAL A 51 -1.49 -9.17 4.93
C VAL A 51 -0.87 -7.80 4.70
N THR A 52 -1.69 -6.74 4.68
CA THR A 52 -1.14 -5.39 4.45
C THR A 52 -0.16 -5.01 5.53
N LEU A 53 -0.42 -5.39 6.77
CA LEU A 53 0.48 -5.05 7.87
C LEU A 53 1.83 -5.77 7.74
N LYS A 54 1.85 -6.95 7.15
CA LYS A 54 3.12 -7.63 6.88
C LYS A 54 3.89 -6.96 5.76
N TYR A 55 3.19 -6.42 4.78
CA TYR A 55 3.84 -5.76 3.65
C TYR A 55 4.46 -4.42 4.01
N ILE A 56 3.85 -3.68 4.94
CA ILE A 56 4.27 -2.30 5.19
C ILE A 56 5.76 -2.20 5.50
N PRO A 57 6.31 -2.91 6.49
CA PRO A 57 7.75 -2.74 6.76
C PRO A 57 8.63 -3.22 5.64
N VAL A 58 8.21 -4.25 4.92
CA VAL A 58 9.01 -4.79 3.82
C VAL A 58 9.05 -3.80 2.66
N LEU A 59 7.89 -3.31 2.26
CA LEU A 59 7.81 -2.41 1.09
C LEU A 59 8.32 -1.02 1.38
N ALA A 60 8.23 -0.58 2.63
CA ALA A 60 8.76 0.71 3.04
C ALA A 60 10.20 0.62 3.51
N ALA A 61 10.76 -0.58 3.57
CA ALA A 61 12.14 -0.83 3.99
C ALA A 61 12.43 -0.23 5.36
N ILE A 62 11.54 -0.46 6.31
CA ILE A 62 11.72 -0.02 7.69
C ILE A 62 11.59 -1.22 8.60
N PRO A 63 12.19 -1.17 9.79
CA PRO A 63 12.00 -2.25 10.76
C PRO A 63 10.54 -2.35 11.20
N ARG A 64 10.11 -3.55 11.54
CA ARG A 64 8.76 -3.76 12.04
C ARG A 64 8.47 -2.89 13.27
N SER A 65 9.46 -2.69 14.12
CA SER A 65 9.29 -1.87 15.31
C SER A 65 8.98 -0.41 14.95
N SER A 66 9.56 0.08 13.85
CA SER A 66 9.25 1.43 13.38
C SER A 66 7.86 1.49 12.77
N ALA A 67 7.48 0.46 12.01
CA ALA A 67 6.14 0.39 11.42
C ALA A 67 5.09 0.38 12.52
N ALA A 68 5.39 -0.23 13.65
CA ALA A 68 4.45 -0.29 14.77
C ALA A 68 4.21 1.07 15.42
N LYS A 69 5.03 2.07 15.10
CA LYS A 69 4.87 3.42 15.62
C LYS A 69 4.06 4.32 14.70
N LEU A 70 3.68 3.84 13.53
CA LEU A 70 2.90 4.64 12.60
C LEU A 70 1.55 5.01 13.21
N ALA A 71 1.08 6.22 12.91
CA ALA A 71 -0.27 6.61 13.29
C ALA A 71 -1.26 5.71 12.55
N LEU A 72 -2.40 5.41 13.16
CA LEU A 72 -3.38 4.52 12.55
C LEU A 72 -3.85 5.02 11.19
N LYS A 73 -3.99 6.34 11.05
CA LYS A 73 -4.34 6.94 9.78
C LYS A 73 -3.32 6.60 8.71
N ASP A 74 -2.03 6.64 9.08
CA ASP A 74 -0.96 6.33 8.14
C ASP A 74 -0.91 4.86 7.81
N VAL A 75 -1.21 4.00 8.78
CA VAL A 75 -1.32 2.57 8.55
C VAL A 75 -2.41 2.27 7.51
N PHE A 76 -3.56 2.94 7.66
CA PHE A 76 -4.66 2.75 6.73
C PHE A 76 -4.26 3.22 5.33
N MET A 77 -3.65 4.39 5.23
CA MET A 77 -3.24 4.93 3.93
C MET A 77 -2.18 4.06 3.27
N ALA A 78 -1.24 3.56 4.06
CA ALA A 78 -0.23 2.64 3.53
C ALA A 78 -0.86 1.35 3.03
N SER A 79 -1.84 0.83 3.77
CA SER A 79 -2.55 -0.38 3.37
C SER A 79 -3.28 -0.17 2.05
N MET A 80 -3.95 0.98 1.90
CA MET A 80 -4.64 1.27 0.66
C MET A 80 -3.69 1.47 -0.51
N THR A 81 -2.52 2.04 -0.25
CA THR A 81 -1.50 2.17 -1.28
C THR A 81 -1.05 0.79 -1.77
N ILE A 82 -0.85 -0.13 -0.83
CA ILE A 82 -0.44 -1.49 -1.19
C ILE A 82 -1.51 -2.19 -2.01
N VAL A 83 -2.78 -2.08 -1.59
CA VAL A 83 -3.89 -2.64 -2.36
C VAL A 83 -3.90 -2.05 -3.77
N GLY A 84 -3.60 -0.77 -3.89
CA GLY A 84 -3.57 -0.09 -5.19
C GLY A 84 -2.56 -0.70 -6.15
N PHE A 85 -1.43 -1.20 -5.65
CA PHE A 85 -0.47 -1.87 -6.51
C PHE A 85 -1.07 -3.12 -7.15
N PHE A 86 -1.94 -3.82 -6.43
CA PHE A 86 -2.55 -5.05 -6.93
C PHE A 86 -3.71 -4.80 -7.86
N THR A 87 -4.42 -3.69 -7.67
CA THR A 87 -5.62 -3.41 -8.45
C THR A 87 -5.34 -2.50 -9.63
N GLY A 88 -4.13 -1.96 -9.70
CA GLY A 88 -3.79 -0.99 -10.74
C GLY A 88 -4.34 0.38 -10.48
N SER A 89 -4.99 0.61 -9.30
CA SER A 89 -5.50 1.90 -8.95
C SER A 89 -4.39 2.64 -8.22
N GLU A 90 -4.18 3.88 -8.56
CA GLU A 90 -3.12 4.64 -7.97
C GLU A 90 -3.68 5.64 -7.02
N ALA A 91 -3.87 5.20 -5.82
CA ALA A 91 -4.49 6.03 -4.82
C ALA A 91 -3.76 7.34 -4.71
N GLY A 92 -4.48 8.40 -4.80
CA GLY A 92 -3.93 9.72 -4.70
C GLY A 92 -3.18 10.23 -5.90
N GLU A 93 -3.07 9.47 -6.93
CA GLU A 93 -2.43 9.91 -8.11
C GLU A 93 -3.42 10.31 -9.07
N SER A 94 -3.33 11.39 -9.57
CA SER A 94 -4.23 11.73 -10.53
C SER A 94 -3.69 11.41 -11.77
N SER A 95 -3.50 11.05 -12.34
CA SER A 95 -3.01 11.07 -13.46
C SER A 95 -3.69 10.74 -14.45
N GLY A 96 -4.08 11.13 -14.48
CA GLY A 96 -4.72 10.91 -15.05
C GLY A 96 -4.61 10.31 -15.98
N SER A 97 -4.36 10.06 -16.18
CA SER A 97 -4.34 9.64 -16.80
C SER A 97 -4.71 8.88 -17.21
N ASP A 98 -4.92 8.70 -17.32
CA ASP A 98 -5.29 8.11 -17.64
C ASP A 98 -5.94 7.66 -18.05
N SER A 99 -6.14 7.66 -18.26
CA SER A 99 -6.80 7.24 -18.42
C SER A 99 -7.28 6.76 -19.05
N THR A 100 -7.26 6.63 -19.24
CA THR A 100 -7.72 6.18 -19.60
C THR A 100 -8.21 5.50 -20.09
N THR A 101 -8.36 5.33 -20.18
CA THR A 101 -8.88 4.69 -20.42
C THR A 101 -9.37 4.12 -20.88
N PRO A 102 -9.43 3.95 -21.03
CA PRO A 102 -9.97 3.28 -21.33
C PRO A 102 -10.54 2.81 -21.79
N PRO A 103 -10.54 2.72 -21.83
CA PRO A 103 -11.10 2.17 -22.14
C PRO A 103 -11.64 1.67 -22.50
N THR A 104 -11.58 1.66 -22.34
CA THR A 104 -12.09 1.14 -22.51
C THR A 104 -12.62 0.67 -22.70
N SER A 105 -12.58 0.62 -22.54
CA SER A 105 -13.15 0.13 -22.55
C SER A 105 -13.67 -0.24 -22.88
N GLY A 106 -13.78 -0.26 -22.90
CA GLY A 106 -14.38 -0.66 -23.03
C GLY A 106 -14.61 -0.89 -23.55
N ALA A 107 -14.53 -0.94 -23.53
CA ALA A 107 -14.80 -1.14 -24.08
C ALA A 107 -14.90 -1.42 -24.40
#